data_ac609e8cd6ad8b501f1045fd8ca42f55
#
_entry.id   ac609e8cd6ad8b501f1045fd8ca42f55
#
_cell.length_a   1.000
_cell.length_b   1.000
_cell.length_c   1.000
_cell.angle_alpha   90.00
_cell.angle_beta   90.00
_cell.angle_gamma   90.00
#
_symmetry.space_group_name_H-M   'P 1'
#
loop_
_entity.id
_entity.type
_entity.pdbx_description
1 polymer ?
#
loop_
_entity_poly.entity_id
_entity_poly.type
_entity_poly.pdbx_seq_one_letter_code
_entity_poly.pdbx_strand_id
1 'polypeptide(L)'
;MLLVLLTLILPPLQGAVETKDYKASLFGIKSNGTTLNTRSIQKAIDFIHDRGGGRLVFDVGRYLTGTIYLKSGVTIHLLEGAVLVGSPNPFDYDTQHNWTALLFALEQENVGITGEGGVIDGQGFTVANNLVDLIHKGLVEDPLRNDRPREAIRPQNIYFWRCTGVRVEDITLKDPASWNQQYDQCREVTIKNLIIDSKSYWNNDGVDIVDCDTVEVANLHIDAADDGICLKSHDKNAVCQNVYIHDNVVRTSANGIKFGTASLGGFKNVRIMNNLVYDTYRSAITMAAVDGGFVEDVVVDGLKSINTGNVIFLRIGERWQPGKKGRMKNISISNVYAEVPEKKADAGYNYEGPWEHQPRNISPSSIVGLPGAPIEDITLKNIEIHHPGGGDPNFARVGLDELDKVPELPSNYPEFSMFKELPAWGFYLRHVKNLTMENIKLVAEKKDYRRAIVIDDVEGARIKGLAVKEPGPKKDPVFIYKSTGVKIEK
;
A
#
# COMPACT_ATOMS: atom_id res chain seq x y z
N MET A 1 -7.29 51.86 15.61
CA MET A 1 -7.74 50.64 14.92
C MET A 1 -7.21 50.73 13.49
N LEU A 2 -6.03 50.20 13.27
CA LEU A 2 -5.31 50.27 11.98
C LEU A 2 -5.60 48.98 11.20
N LEU A 3 -6.29 49.09 10.08
CA LEU A 3 -6.60 47.96 9.19
C LEU A 3 -5.36 47.71 8.32
N VAL A 4 -4.64 46.62 8.55
CA VAL A 4 -3.55 46.16 7.66
C VAL A 4 -4.18 45.34 6.56
N LEU A 5 -4.25 45.89 5.35
CA LEU A 5 -4.58 45.10 4.15
C LEU A 5 -3.39 44.22 3.79
N LEU A 6 -3.52 42.91 3.98
CA LEU A 6 -2.60 41.92 3.43
C LEU A 6 -2.96 41.70 1.95
N THR A 7 -2.19 42.26 1.05
CA THR A 7 -2.25 41.94 -0.38
C THR A 7 -1.60 40.58 -0.60
N LEU A 8 -2.41 39.56 -0.89
CA LEU A 8 -1.94 38.28 -1.41
C LEU A 8 -1.35 38.53 -2.83
N ILE A 9 -0.04 38.48 -2.92
CA ILE A 9 0.66 38.42 -4.20
C ILE A 9 0.54 36.97 -4.67
N LEU A 10 -0.41 36.69 -5.57
CA LEU A 10 -0.46 35.43 -6.30
C LEU A 10 0.79 35.36 -7.20
N PRO A 11 1.53 34.23 -7.20
CA PRO A 11 2.60 34.05 -8.17
C PRO A 11 2.03 34.10 -9.59
N PRO A 12 2.80 34.61 -10.58
CA PRO A 12 2.33 34.66 -11.95
C PRO A 12 1.99 33.23 -12.41
N LEU A 13 0.81 33.05 -13.02
CA LEU A 13 0.49 31.85 -13.76
C LEU A 13 1.64 31.62 -14.76
N GLN A 14 2.47 30.59 -14.52
CA GLN A 14 3.38 30.08 -15.53
C GLN A 14 2.49 29.68 -16.72
N GLY A 15 2.64 30.35 -17.84
CA GLY A 15 1.96 30.03 -19.07
C GLY A 15 2.20 28.55 -19.37
N ALA A 16 1.13 27.80 -19.67
CA ALA A 16 1.23 26.40 -20.08
C ALA A 16 2.22 26.33 -21.23
N VAL A 17 3.38 25.72 -21.01
CA VAL A 17 4.34 25.40 -22.08
C VAL A 17 3.59 24.46 -23.00
N GLU A 18 3.34 24.88 -24.25
CA GLU A 18 2.67 24.06 -25.25
C GLU A 18 3.52 22.78 -25.46
N THR A 19 3.02 21.67 -24.92
CA THR A 19 3.74 20.40 -24.94
C THR A 19 3.71 19.85 -26.36
N LYS A 20 4.86 19.70 -26.98
CA LYS A 20 4.98 19.23 -28.37
C LYS A 20 4.68 17.74 -28.46
N ASP A 21 3.78 17.36 -29.39
CA ASP A 21 3.41 15.99 -29.67
C ASP A 21 4.18 15.38 -30.83
N TYR A 22 4.67 14.15 -30.62
CA TYR A 22 5.35 13.36 -31.62
C TYR A 22 4.64 12.01 -31.75
N LYS A 23 4.00 11.77 -32.90
CA LYS A 23 3.30 10.50 -33.16
C LYS A 23 4.31 9.34 -33.25
N ALA A 24 4.01 8.24 -32.58
CA ALA A 24 4.83 7.01 -32.60
C ALA A 24 5.06 6.49 -34.03
N SER A 25 4.08 6.62 -34.92
CA SER A 25 4.16 6.21 -36.33
C SER A 25 5.27 6.90 -37.10
N LEU A 26 5.67 8.14 -36.74
CA LEU A 26 6.76 8.88 -37.37
C LEU A 26 8.14 8.24 -37.13
N PHE A 27 8.28 7.41 -36.12
CA PHE A 27 9.52 6.72 -35.76
C PHE A 27 9.55 5.27 -36.24
N GLY A 28 8.61 4.86 -37.11
CA GLY A 28 8.52 3.50 -37.60
C GLY A 28 8.01 2.48 -36.57
N ILE A 29 7.47 2.94 -35.47
CA ILE A 29 6.86 2.10 -34.42
C ILE A 29 5.59 1.46 -34.98
N LYS A 30 5.47 0.13 -34.88
CA LYS A 30 4.39 -0.67 -35.43
C LYS A 30 3.33 -1.00 -34.41
N SER A 31 2.07 -0.79 -34.73
CA SER A 31 0.89 -1.01 -33.89
C SER A 31 0.24 -2.39 -34.06
N ASN A 32 0.97 -3.39 -34.57
CA ASN A 32 0.41 -4.70 -34.95
C ASN A 32 0.47 -5.78 -33.85
N GLY A 33 1.00 -5.49 -32.69
CA GLY A 33 1.09 -6.40 -31.54
C GLY A 33 2.13 -7.53 -31.67
N THR A 34 2.86 -7.62 -32.78
CA THR A 34 3.81 -8.70 -33.06
C THR A 34 5.25 -8.21 -33.30
N THR A 35 5.39 -6.99 -33.80
CA THR A 35 6.72 -6.39 -34.03
C THR A 35 7.28 -5.87 -32.70
N LEU A 36 8.47 -6.32 -32.31
CA LEU A 36 9.18 -5.79 -31.16
C LEU A 36 9.70 -4.37 -31.45
N ASN A 37 9.13 -3.39 -30.80
CA ASN A 37 9.38 -1.97 -31.04
C ASN A 37 10.43 -1.34 -30.11
N THR A 38 11.03 -2.08 -29.19
CA THR A 38 11.90 -1.54 -28.11
C THR A 38 12.90 -0.51 -28.65
N ARG A 39 13.64 -0.85 -29.71
CA ARG A 39 14.64 0.04 -30.29
C ARG A 39 14.03 1.31 -30.93
N SER A 40 12.89 1.17 -31.60
CA SER A 40 12.22 2.31 -32.27
C SER A 40 11.62 3.27 -31.23
N ILE A 41 11.01 2.73 -30.17
CA ILE A 41 10.49 3.54 -29.06
C ILE A 41 11.64 4.25 -28.34
N GLN A 42 12.74 3.55 -28.03
CA GLN A 42 13.89 4.18 -27.37
C GLN A 42 14.48 5.31 -28.23
N LYS A 43 14.65 5.10 -29.53
CA LYS A 43 15.13 6.18 -30.45
C LYS A 43 14.16 7.37 -30.48
N ALA A 44 12.86 7.14 -30.40
CA ALA A 44 11.88 8.23 -30.35
C ALA A 44 12.02 9.04 -29.06
N ILE A 45 12.16 8.36 -27.92
CA ILE A 45 12.40 8.99 -26.61
C ILE A 45 13.71 9.82 -26.65
N ASP A 46 14.80 9.24 -27.13
CA ASP A 46 16.08 9.92 -27.26
C ASP A 46 15.96 11.19 -28.12
N PHE A 47 15.31 11.07 -29.28
CA PHE A 47 15.07 12.19 -30.20
C PHE A 47 14.26 13.31 -29.57
N ILE A 48 13.18 12.97 -28.82
CA ILE A 48 12.32 13.95 -28.17
C ILE A 48 13.09 14.66 -27.04
N HIS A 49 13.84 13.91 -26.24
CA HIS A 49 14.69 14.45 -25.19
C HIS A 49 15.71 15.45 -25.76
N ASP A 50 16.44 15.08 -26.82
CA ASP A 50 17.46 15.94 -27.46
C ASP A 50 16.87 17.23 -28.06
N ARG A 51 15.56 17.29 -28.26
CA ARG A 51 14.83 18.46 -28.73
C ARG A 51 14.13 19.29 -27.63
N GLY A 52 14.48 19.03 -26.39
CA GLY A 52 13.97 19.77 -25.24
C GLY A 52 12.69 19.20 -24.64
N GLY A 53 12.29 17.96 -25.00
CA GLY A 53 11.16 17.27 -24.45
C GLY A 53 9.90 17.28 -25.31
N GLY A 54 8.84 16.64 -24.80
CA GLY A 54 7.55 16.52 -25.45
C GLY A 54 6.86 15.18 -25.14
N ARG A 55 5.72 14.94 -25.81
CA ARG A 55 4.99 13.68 -25.66
C ARG A 55 5.22 12.77 -26.85
N LEU A 56 5.58 11.50 -26.59
CA LEU A 56 5.51 10.42 -27.57
C LEU A 56 4.10 9.83 -27.56
N VAL A 57 3.33 10.13 -28.59
CA VAL A 57 1.89 9.81 -28.66
C VAL A 57 1.66 8.50 -29.42
N PHE A 58 0.97 7.58 -28.78
CA PHE A 58 0.56 6.29 -29.34
C PHE A 58 -0.93 6.34 -29.69
N ASP A 59 -1.24 6.16 -30.97
CA ASP A 59 -2.61 6.03 -31.47
C ASP A 59 -3.16 4.60 -31.18
N VAL A 60 -4.41 4.33 -31.57
CA VAL A 60 -5.04 2.99 -31.48
C VAL A 60 -4.13 1.89 -32.04
N GLY A 61 -3.93 0.81 -31.27
CA GLY A 61 -3.14 -0.35 -31.68
C GLY A 61 -2.39 -1.00 -30.52
N ARG A 62 -1.69 -2.09 -30.82
CA ARG A 62 -0.89 -2.85 -29.85
C ARG A 62 0.58 -2.71 -30.16
N TYR A 63 1.36 -2.24 -29.22
CA TYR A 63 2.78 -1.90 -29.38
C TYR A 63 3.62 -2.80 -28.47
N LEU A 64 4.09 -3.93 -29.04
CA LEU A 64 4.95 -4.88 -28.31
C LEU A 64 6.32 -4.29 -28.06
N THR A 65 6.79 -4.39 -26.81
CA THR A 65 8.11 -3.89 -26.40
C THR A 65 8.72 -4.68 -25.25
N GLY A 66 10.03 -4.69 -25.13
CA GLY A 66 10.78 -4.98 -23.92
C GLY A 66 11.04 -3.71 -23.13
N THR A 67 12.10 -3.70 -22.32
CA THR A 67 12.46 -2.56 -21.48
C THR A 67 12.72 -1.28 -22.28
N ILE A 68 12.10 -0.18 -21.82
CA ILE A 68 12.25 1.19 -22.34
C ILE A 68 12.71 2.10 -21.20
N TYR A 69 13.62 3.02 -21.50
CA TYR A 69 14.11 4.04 -20.58
C TYR A 69 13.56 5.41 -20.94
N LEU A 70 12.76 5.99 -20.07
CA LEU A 70 12.32 7.38 -20.18
C LEU A 70 13.47 8.33 -19.87
N LYS A 71 13.47 9.48 -20.52
CA LYS A 71 14.43 10.56 -20.32
C LYS A 71 13.75 11.86 -19.91
N SER A 72 14.50 12.73 -19.28
CA SER A 72 14.01 14.01 -18.78
C SER A 72 13.24 14.80 -19.85
N GLY A 73 12.11 15.34 -19.45
CA GLY A 73 11.21 16.10 -20.31
C GLY A 73 10.36 15.25 -21.26
N VAL A 74 10.43 13.91 -21.22
CA VAL A 74 9.67 13.03 -22.12
C VAL A 74 8.48 12.39 -21.39
N THR A 75 7.33 12.45 -22.02
CA THR A 75 6.11 11.78 -21.58
C THR A 75 5.65 10.78 -22.63
N ILE A 76 5.41 9.54 -22.25
CA ILE A 76 4.62 8.58 -23.05
C ILE A 76 3.17 8.95 -22.92
N HIS A 77 2.45 9.11 -24.03
CA HIS A 77 1.03 9.44 -24.03
C HIS A 77 0.23 8.42 -24.85
N LEU A 78 -0.68 7.73 -24.16
CA LEU A 78 -1.45 6.63 -24.72
C LEU A 78 -2.90 7.07 -24.96
N LEU A 79 -3.31 7.25 -26.23
CA LEU A 79 -4.67 7.58 -26.57
C LEU A 79 -5.62 6.38 -26.31
N GLU A 80 -6.92 6.61 -26.35
CA GLU A 80 -7.93 5.55 -26.25
C GLU A 80 -7.66 4.44 -27.29
N GLY A 81 -7.65 3.19 -26.84
CA GLY A 81 -7.34 2.02 -27.67
C GLY A 81 -5.87 1.78 -27.97
N ALA A 82 -4.96 2.61 -27.47
CA ALA A 82 -3.52 2.33 -27.50
C ALA A 82 -3.16 1.35 -26.38
N VAL A 83 -2.44 0.28 -26.69
CA VAL A 83 -1.94 -0.69 -25.72
C VAL A 83 -0.44 -0.87 -25.87
N LEU A 84 0.32 -0.45 -24.89
CA LEU A 84 1.74 -0.78 -24.78
C LEU A 84 1.83 -2.18 -24.14
N VAL A 85 2.41 -3.13 -24.86
CA VAL A 85 2.40 -4.55 -24.50
C VAL A 85 3.82 -5.01 -24.15
N GLY A 86 4.02 -5.53 -22.94
CA GLY A 86 5.27 -6.15 -22.52
C GLY A 86 5.57 -7.42 -23.32
N SER A 87 6.84 -7.66 -23.64
CA SER A 87 7.25 -8.88 -24.33
C SER A 87 7.01 -10.12 -23.45
N PRO A 88 6.51 -11.23 -24.00
CA PRO A 88 6.46 -12.49 -23.26
C PRO A 88 7.85 -13.14 -23.11
N ASN A 89 8.88 -12.67 -23.79
CA ASN A 89 10.22 -13.20 -23.72
C ASN A 89 11.04 -12.51 -22.62
N PRO A 90 11.45 -13.19 -21.54
CA PRO A 90 12.23 -12.59 -20.45
C PRO A 90 13.54 -11.94 -20.88
N PHE A 91 14.15 -12.36 -22.00
CA PHE A 91 15.39 -11.79 -22.51
C PHE A 91 15.22 -10.43 -23.21
N ASP A 92 14.00 -9.97 -23.43
CA ASP A 92 13.72 -8.62 -23.95
C ASP A 92 13.74 -7.56 -22.86
N TYR A 93 13.91 -7.95 -21.59
CA TYR A 93 13.98 -7.06 -20.45
C TYR A 93 15.40 -6.88 -19.95
N ASP A 94 15.72 -5.65 -19.51
CA ASP A 94 17.00 -5.34 -18.90
C ASP A 94 17.03 -5.82 -17.44
N THR A 95 18.07 -6.58 -17.10
CA THR A 95 18.30 -7.14 -15.76
C THR A 95 19.56 -6.58 -15.09
N GLN A 96 20.12 -5.48 -15.59
CA GLN A 96 21.34 -4.86 -15.05
C GLN A 96 21.08 -4.05 -13.78
N HIS A 97 19.81 -3.80 -13.45
CA HIS A 97 19.40 -3.07 -12.24
C HIS A 97 18.91 -4.02 -11.15
N ASN A 98 18.69 -3.48 -9.96
CA ASN A 98 18.15 -4.24 -8.83
C ASN A 98 16.73 -4.79 -9.06
N TRP A 99 16.02 -4.20 -10.01
CA TRP A 99 14.68 -4.58 -10.41
C TRP A 99 14.59 -4.70 -11.93
N THR A 100 13.65 -5.52 -12.38
CA THR A 100 13.30 -5.64 -13.81
C THR A 100 11.98 -4.92 -14.05
N ALA A 101 11.90 -4.14 -15.12
CA ALA A 101 10.65 -3.43 -15.48
C ALA A 101 10.49 -3.24 -17.00
N LEU A 102 9.25 -2.99 -17.40
CA LEU A 102 8.92 -2.60 -18.77
C LEU A 102 9.35 -1.14 -19.04
N LEU A 103 9.02 -0.24 -18.11
CA LEU A 103 9.32 1.18 -18.19
C LEU A 103 10.22 1.61 -17.04
N PHE A 104 11.39 2.11 -17.38
CA PHE A 104 12.34 2.71 -16.45
C PHE A 104 12.43 4.23 -16.59
N ALA A 105 12.65 4.91 -15.47
CA ALA A 105 13.25 6.24 -15.44
C ALA A 105 14.24 6.28 -14.28
N LEU A 106 15.49 6.61 -14.56
CA LEU A 106 16.58 6.57 -13.60
C LEU A 106 17.24 7.95 -13.54
N GLU A 107 17.10 8.65 -12.40
CA GLU A 107 17.67 9.99 -12.16
C GLU A 107 17.21 11.01 -13.22
N GLN A 108 15.92 11.00 -13.57
CA GLN A 108 15.33 11.86 -14.59
C GLN A 108 14.43 12.94 -13.98
N GLU A 109 14.21 14.01 -14.74
CA GLU A 109 13.37 15.13 -14.35
C GLU A 109 12.19 15.29 -15.33
N ASN A 110 11.00 15.63 -14.80
CA ASN A 110 9.81 15.90 -15.60
C ASN A 110 9.49 14.77 -16.59
N VAL A 111 9.38 13.57 -16.06
CA VAL A 111 9.01 12.36 -16.82
C VAL A 111 7.58 11.96 -16.55
N GLY A 112 6.91 11.37 -17.52
CA GLY A 112 5.54 10.96 -17.30
C GLY A 112 5.04 9.86 -18.22
N ILE A 113 3.92 9.28 -17.80
CA ILE A 113 3.09 8.38 -18.58
C ILE A 113 1.68 8.87 -18.39
N THR A 114 1.06 9.34 -19.46
CA THR A 114 -0.29 9.90 -19.42
C THR A 114 -1.14 9.29 -20.52
N GLY A 115 -2.44 9.50 -20.49
CA GLY A 115 -3.27 8.96 -21.54
C GLY A 115 -4.68 9.54 -21.59
N GLU A 116 -5.49 8.91 -22.45
CA GLU A 116 -6.92 9.10 -22.58
C GLU A 116 -7.61 7.73 -22.47
N GLY A 117 -7.28 6.95 -21.40
CA GLY A 117 -7.75 5.59 -21.22
C GLY A 117 -6.91 4.51 -21.92
N GLY A 118 -5.71 4.85 -22.41
CA GLY A 118 -4.77 3.85 -22.95
C GLY A 118 -4.27 2.87 -21.89
N VAL A 119 -3.65 1.77 -22.33
CA VAL A 119 -3.32 0.62 -21.49
C VAL A 119 -1.84 0.29 -21.53
N ILE A 120 -1.26 -0.05 -20.39
CA ILE A 120 0.01 -0.79 -20.29
C ILE A 120 -0.32 -2.19 -19.81
N ASP A 121 0.03 -3.21 -20.62
CA ASP A 121 -0.23 -4.62 -20.40
C ASP A 121 1.11 -5.36 -20.25
N GLY A 122 1.47 -5.72 -19.02
CA GLY A 122 2.76 -6.36 -18.72
C GLY A 122 2.86 -7.82 -19.17
N GLN A 123 1.76 -8.46 -19.57
CA GLN A 123 1.66 -9.90 -19.85
C GLN A 123 2.27 -10.80 -18.74
N GLY A 124 2.10 -10.39 -17.49
CA GLY A 124 2.82 -10.90 -16.33
C GLY A 124 2.73 -12.40 -16.14
N PHE A 125 1.55 -13.00 -16.32
CA PHE A 125 1.39 -14.45 -16.27
C PHE A 125 2.30 -15.17 -17.29
N THR A 126 2.29 -14.68 -18.52
CA THR A 126 3.05 -15.32 -19.61
C THR A 126 4.56 -15.16 -19.39
N VAL A 127 5.04 -13.97 -19.14
CA VAL A 127 6.49 -13.71 -18.96
C VAL A 127 7.03 -14.39 -17.72
N ALA A 128 6.27 -14.43 -16.61
CA ALA A 128 6.68 -15.11 -15.39
C ALA A 128 6.79 -16.63 -15.57
N ASN A 129 5.82 -17.27 -16.25
CA ASN A 129 5.89 -18.69 -16.54
C ASN A 129 7.01 -19.05 -17.54
N ASN A 130 7.26 -18.19 -18.53
CA ASN A 130 8.42 -18.34 -19.41
C ASN A 130 9.75 -18.24 -18.63
N LEU A 131 9.80 -17.35 -17.61
CA LEU A 131 10.95 -17.25 -16.72
C LEU A 131 11.14 -18.54 -15.88
N VAL A 132 10.05 -19.10 -15.35
CA VAL A 132 10.09 -20.44 -14.66
C VAL A 132 10.65 -21.51 -15.58
N ASP A 133 10.19 -21.56 -16.83
CA ASP A 133 10.70 -22.53 -17.82
C ASP A 133 12.20 -22.34 -18.10
N LEU A 134 12.68 -21.10 -18.17
CA LEU A 134 14.12 -20.79 -18.33
C LEU A 134 14.95 -21.20 -17.12
N ILE A 135 14.42 -21.03 -15.90
CA ILE A 135 15.06 -21.47 -14.66
C ILE A 135 15.19 -23.01 -14.65
N HIS A 136 14.12 -23.72 -14.98
CA HIS A 136 14.13 -25.19 -15.05
C HIS A 136 15.09 -25.72 -16.12
N LYS A 137 15.32 -24.99 -17.20
CA LYS A 137 16.31 -25.29 -18.24
C LYS A 137 17.75 -24.89 -17.88
N GLY A 138 17.97 -24.28 -16.71
CA GLY A 138 19.29 -23.79 -16.30
C GLY A 138 19.81 -22.60 -17.09
N LEU A 139 18.94 -21.87 -17.78
CA LEU A 139 19.29 -20.68 -18.57
C LEU A 139 19.19 -19.36 -17.78
N VAL A 140 18.49 -19.41 -16.66
CA VAL A 140 18.38 -18.30 -15.69
C VAL A 140 18.59 -18.88 -14.29
N GLU A 141 19.41 -18.21 -13.48
CA GLU A 141 19.68 -18.63 -12.11
C GLU A 141 18.70 -18.00 -11.12
N ASP A 142 17.95 -18.80 -10.41
CA ASP A 142 17.23 -18.45 -9.20
C ASP A 142 17.23 -19.62 -8.21
N PRO A 143 18.35 -19.84 -7.50
CA PRO A 143 18.56 -21.05 -6.70
C PRO A 143 17.60 -21.21 -5.52
N LEU A 144 16.87 -20.16 -5.17
CA LEU A 144 16.00 -20.16 -3.98
C LEU A 144 14.52 -20.43 -4.30
N ARG A 145 14.08 -20.25 -5.55
CA ARG A 145 12.65 -20.24 -5.90
C ARG A 145 12.36 -20.75 -7.29
N ASN A 146 12.54 -22.05 -7.51
CA ASN A 146 12.38 -22.66 -8.84
C ASN A 146 11.00 -22.41 -9.49
N ASP A 147 9.90 -22.49 -8.70
CA ASP A 147 8.53 -22.39 -9.21
C ASP A 147 7.91 -20.99 -9.00
N ARG A 148 8.57 -20.15 -8.21
CA ARG A 148 8.17 -18.76 -7.96
C ARG A 148 9.40 -17.87 -8.00
N PRO A 149 9.81 -17.41 -9.19
CA PRO A 149 10.98 -16.55 -9.33
C PRO A 149 10.92 -15.33 -8.42
N ARG A 150 12.08 -14.85 -7.95
CA ARG A 150 12.17 -13.67 -7.09
C ARG A 150 11.52 -12.47 -7.77
N GLU A 151 10.96 -11.59 -6.94
CA GLU A 151 10.29 -10.37 -7.40
C GLU A 151 11.19 -9.54 -8.33
N ALA A 152 12.48 -9.41 -8.00
CA ALA A 152 13.42 -8.55 -8.70
C ALA A 152 13.71 -8.95 -10.16
N ILE A 153 13.59 -10.24 -10.50
CA ILE A 153 13.84 -10.73 -11.88
C ILE A 153 12.57 -10.84 -12.72
N ARG A 154 11.40 -10.58 -12.13
CA ARG A 154 10.11 -10.54 -12.82
C ARG A 154 9.75 -9.10 -13.17
N PRO A 155 9.39 -8.78 -14.44
CA PRO A 155 9.18 -7.39 -14.83
C PRO A 155 7.98 -6.75 -14.10
N GLN A 156 8.21 -5.58 -13.53
CA GLN A 156 7.18 -4.62 -13.16
C GLN A 156 6.70 -3.88 -14.42
N ASN A 157 5.55 -3.21 -14.36
CA ASN A 157 5.18 -2.31 -15.45
C ASN A 157 6.00 -1.02 -15.41
N ILE A 158 6.21 -0.45 -14.23
CA ILE A 158 6.92 0.82 -14.04
C ILE A 158 7.92 0.70 -12.89
N TYR A 159 9.17 1.14 -13.11
CA TYR A 159 10.16 1.38 -12.06
C TYR A 159 10.86 2.72 -12.28
N PHE A 160 10.59 3.69 -11.42
CA PHE A 160 11.22 5.00 -11.44
C PHE A 160 12.08 5.20 -10.20
N TRP A 161 13.33 5.59 -10.40
CA TRP A 161 14.30 5.75 -9.34
C TRP A 161 14.95 7.12 -9.37
N ARG A 162 14.93 7.83 -8.24
CA ARG A 162 15.49 9.17 -8.04
C ARG A 162 15.04 10.20 -9.07
N CYS A 163 13.80 10.10 -9.51
CA CYS A 163 13.21 11.06 -10.44
C CYS A 163 12.54 12.21 -9.70
N THR A 164 12.47 13.37 -10.34
CA THR A 164 11.75 14.55 -9.85
C THR A 164 10.72 15.01 -10.87
N GLY A 165 9.52 15.43 -10.42
CA GLY A 165 8.46 15.86 -11.32
C GLY A 165 7.88 14.71 -12.14
N VAL A 166 7.44 13.63 -11.44
CA VAL A 166 6.89 12.42 -12.05
C VAL A 166 5.38 12.53 -12.17
N ARG A 167 4.81 12.16 -13.32
CA ARG A 167 3.35 12.11 -13.54
C ARG A 167 2.93 10.79 -14.18
N VAL A 168 1.99 10.08 -13.56
CA VAL A 168 1.35 8.89 -14.13
C VAL A 168 -0.16 9.06 -13.98
N GLU A 169 -0.85 9.30 -15.10
CA GLU A 169 -2.25 9.75 -15.06
C GLU A 169 -3.07 9.20 -16.24
N ASP A 170 -4.37 8.98 -15.98
CA ASP A 170 -5.41 8.71 -17.00
C ASP A 170 -5.16 7.49 -17.88
N ILE A 171 -4.60 6.42 -17.30
CA ILE A 171 -4.30 5.15 -17.99
C ILE A 171 -4.74 3.93 -17.19
N THR A 172 -4.73 2.78 -17.84
CA THR A 172 -4.88 1.47 -17.20
C THR A 172 -3.54 0.76 -17.14
N LEU A 173 -3.16 0.28 -15.95
CA LEU A 173 -1.98 -0.56 -15.71
C LEU A 173 -2.46 -1.96 -15.36
N LYS A 174 -2.08 -2.97 -16.13
CA LYS A 174 -2.52 -4.33 -15.87
C LYS A 174 -1.43 -5.37 -16.05
N ASP A 175 -1.70 -6.53 -15.48
CA ASP A 175 -0.94 -7.77 -15.66
C ASP A 175 0.58 -7.63 -15.51
N PRO A 176 1.11 -7.07 -14.41
CA PRO A 176 2.55 -7.08 -14.15
C PRO A 176 3.02 -8.50 -13.76
N ALA A 177 4.29 -8.82 -13.94
CA ALA A 177 4.85 -10.07 -13.45
C ALA A 177 5.32 -10.00 -11.97
N SER A 178 5.43 -8.79 -11.41
CA SER A 178 5.78 -8.49 -10.02
C SER A 178 4.92 -7.31 -9.54
N TRP A 179 5.44 -6.41 -8.70
CA TRP A 179 4.76 -5.17 -8.34
C TRP A 179 4.33 -4.41 -9.59
N ASN A 180 3.20 -3.72 -9.56
CA ASN A 180 2.74 -3.06 -10.78
C ASN A 180 3.59 -1.85 -11.11
N GLN A 181 3.73 -0.95 -10.15
CA GLN A 181 4.50 0.28 -10.31
C GLN A 181 5.23 0.61 -9.01
N GLN A 182 6.50 0.96 -9.14
CA GLN A 182 7.36 1.35 -8.04
C GLN A 182 8.01 2.70 -8.31
N TYR A 183 7.91 3.58 -7.34
CA TYR A 183 8.60 4.87 -7.28
C TYR A 183 9.56 4.82 -6.10
N ASP A 184 10.86 4.92 -6.36
CA ASP A 184 11.92 4.73 -5.37
C ASP A 184 12.78 5.99 -5.28
N GLN A 185 12.83 6.62 -4.12
CA GLN A 185 13.53 7.88 -3.86
C GLN A 185 13.15 9.03 -4.81
N CYS A 186 11.91 9.01 -5.33
CA CYS A 186 11.40 10.04 -6.21
C CYS A 186 10.82 11.23 -5.43
N ARG A 187 10.73 12.37 -6.10
CA ARG A 187 10.16 13.61 -5.55
C ARG A 187 9.12 14.20 -6.50
N GLU A 188 8.11 14.90 -5.92
CA GLU A 188 7.05 15.55 -6.70
C GLU A 188 6.38 14.54 -7.64
N VAL A 189 5.82 13.48 -7.04
CA VAL A 189 5.18 12.37 -7.76
C VAL A 189 3.68 12.55 -7.75
N THR A 190 3.04 12.52 -8.90
CA THR A 190 1.59 12.55 -9.07
C THR A 190 1.12 11.28 -9.74
N ILE A 191 0.22 10.54 -9.07
CA ILE A 191 -0.38 9.29 -9.54
C ILE A 191 -1.88 9.44 -9.44
N LYS A 192 -2.57 9.60 -10.59
CA LYS A 192 -4.00 9.93 -10.57
C LYS A 192 -4.80 9.22 -11.65
N ASN A 193 -6.09 9.01 -11.35
CA ASN A 193 -7.09 8.53 -12.33
C ASN A 193 -6.65 7.23 -13.02
N LEU A 194 -6.09 6.28 -12.27
CA LEU A 194 -5.64 5.01 -12.83
C LEU A 194 -6.64 3.90 -12.55
N ILE A 195 -6.77 2.99 -13.52
CA ILE A 195 -7.31 1.65 -13.29
C ILE A 195 -6.12 0.70 -13.17
N ILE A 196 -6.03 -0.02 -12.05
CA ILE A 196 -4.93 -0.94 -11.76
C ILE A 196 -5.52 -2.33 -11.58
N ASP A 197 -5.21 -3.22 -12.52
CA ASP A 197 -5.56 -4.65 -12.50
C ASP A 197 -4.26 -5.48 -12.34
N SER A 198 -3.93 -5.80 -11.08
CA SER A 198 -2.64 -6.38 -10.68
C SER A 198 -2.86 -7.76 -10.06
N LYS A 199 -3.26 -8.76 -10.87
CA LYS A 199 -3.66 -10.10 -10.38
C LYS A 199 -3.06 -11.26 -11.17
N SER A 200 -2.14 -11.00 -12.05
CA SER A 200 -1.64 -11.99 -13.00
C SER A 200 -0.63 -12.97 -12.41
N TYR A 201 0.05 -12.59 -11.33
CA TYR A 201 1.08 -13.43 -10.71
C TYR A 201 1.27 -13.09 -9.21
N TRP A 202 2.27 -13.69 -8.57
CA TRP A 202 2.65 -13.42 -7.19
C TRP A 202 3.23 -12.01 -7.01
N ASN A 203 3.01 -11.40 -5.83
CA ASN A 203 3.51 -10.06 -5.47
C ASN A 203 3.02 -8.99 -6.44
N ASN A 204 1.77 -9.07 -6.82
CA ASN A 204 1.15 -8.08 -7.67
C ASN A 204 0.54 -6.98 -6.81
N ASP A 205 1.41 -6.14 -6.23
CA ASP A 205 1.03 -4.91 -5.53
C ASP A 205 0.44 -3.90 -6.52
N GLY A 206 -0.40 -2.98 -6.07
CA GLY A 206 -0.98 -1.94 -6.93
C GLY A 206 -0.03 -0.77 -7.15
N VAL A 207 0.41 -0.13 -6.06
CA VAL A 207 1.33 1.03 -6.07
C VAL A 207 2.33 0.90 -4.93
N ASP A 208 3.62 1.02 -5.22
CA ASP A 208 4.70 1.03 -4.26
C ASP A 208 5.44 2.37 -4.25
N ILE A 209 5.39 3.06 -3.12
CA ILE A 209 6.04 4.35 -2.88
C ILE A 209 7.17 4.12 -1.88
N VAL A 210 8.40 4.17 -2.35
CA VAL A 210 9.60 3.79 -1.58
C VAL A 210 10.47 5.00 -1.34
N ASP A 211 10.67 5.39 -0.08
CA ASP A 211 11.55 6.51 0.31
C ASP A 211 11.33 7.82 -0.49
N CYS A 212 10.09 8.07 -0.95
CA CYS A 212 9.72 9.24 -1.76
C CYS A 212 9.37 10.46 -0.90
N ASP A 213 9.42 11.62 -1.51
CA ASP A 213 9.03 12.89 -0.91
C ASP A 213 8.06 13.67 -1.82
N THR A 214 6.98 14.19 -1.23
CA THR A 214 5.95 14.97 -1.94
C THR A 214 5.25 14.13 -3.00
N VAL A 215 4.34 13.25 -2.54
CA VAL A 215 3.60 12.30 -3.38
C VAL A 215 2.11 12.51 -3.25
N GLU A 216 1.39 12.54 -4.35
CA GLU A 216 -0.06 12.52 -4.40
C GLU A 216 -0.56 11.27 -5.14
N VAL A 217 -1.47 10.51 -4.48
CA VAL A 217 -2.11 9.30 -5.01
C VAL A 217 -3.62 9.49 -4.92
N ALA A 218 -4.30 9.65 -6.04
CA ALA A 218 -5.71 10.03 -6.04
C ALA A 218 -6.54 9.38 -7.15
N ASN A 219 -7.81 9.11 -6.85
CA ASN A 219 -8.79 8.60 -7.81
C ASN A 219 -8.35 7.28 -8.50
N LEU A 220 -7.73 6.39 -7.76
CA LEU A 220 -7.34 5.08 -8.28
C LEU A 220 -8.45 4.06 -8.06
N HIS A 221 -8.64 3.17 -9.03
CA HIS A 221 -9.40 1.94 -8.90
C HIS A 221 -8.41 0.76 -8.93
N ILE A 222 -8.16 0.16 -7.77
CA ILE A 222 -7.15 -0.89 -7.59
C ILE A 222 -7.81 -2.23 -7.32
N ASP A 223 -7.39 -3.26 -8.06
CA ASP A 223 -7.65 -4.66 -7.81
C ASP A 223 -6.31 -5.43 -7.88
N ALA A 224 -5.78 -5.81 -6.71
CA ALA A 224 -4.42 -6.32 -6.56
C ALA A 224 -4.37 -7.67 -5.83
N ALA A 225 -3.50 -8.58 -6.25
CA ALA A 225 -3.31 -9.87 -5.59
C ALA A 225 -2.30 -9.81 -4.41
N ASP A 226 -1.70 -8.65 -4.16
CA ASP A 226 -0.92 -8.34 -2.96
C ASP A 226 -1.34 -6.94 -2.46
N ASP A 227 -0.51 -6.16 -1.78
CA ASP A 227 -0.90 -4.89 -1.17
C ASP A 227 -1.45 -3.87 -2.19
N GLY A 228 -2.50 -3.12 -1.84
CA GLY A 228 -3.12 -2.15 -2.75
C GLY A 228 -2.28 -0.90 -2.96
N ILE A 229 -2.11 -0.06 -1.93
CA ILE A 229 -1.21 1.09 -1.91
C ILE A 229 -0.22 0.86 -0.78
N CYS A 230 1.06 0.78 -1.12
CA CYS A 230 2.12 0.42 -0.18
C CYS A 230 3.20 1.49 -0.10
N LEU A 231 3.42 2.03 1.10
CA LEU A 231 4.56 2.88 1.41
C LEU A 231 5.66 2.00 1.99
N LYS A 232 6.88 2.09 1.47
CA LYS A 232 8.05 1.32 1.94
C LYS A 232 9.21 2.26 2.25
N SER A 233 10.11 1.83 3.13
CA SER A 233 11.36 2.53 3.39
C SER A 233 12.50 1.53 3.41
N HIS A 234 13.31 1.56 2.35
CA HIS A 234 14.42 0.65 2.09
C HIS A 234 15.77 1.22 2.53
N ASP A 235 15.91 2.54 2.58
CA ASP A 235 17.13 3.21 3.02
C ASP A 235 16.96 3.76 4.44
N LYS A 236 17.83 3.33 5.37
CA LYS A 236 17.84 3.81 6.77
C LYS A 236 18.09 5.32 6.89
N ASN A 237 18.60 5.97 5.86
CA ASN A 237 18.90 7.40 5.82
C ASN A 237 17.87 8.22 5.05
N ALA A 238 16.85 7.56 4.46
CA ALA A 238 15.78 8.21 3.73
C ALA A 238 14.46 8.12 4.52
N VAL A 239 13.51 8.98 4.17
CA VAL A 239 12.18 9.01 4.76
C VAL A 239 11.14 9.08 3.65
N CYS A 240 10.17 8.18 3.65
CA CYS A 240 8.99 8.31 2.81
C CYS A 240 8.07 9.35 3.47
N GLN A 241 7.93 10.53 2.88
CA GLN A 241 7.27 11.65 3.55
C GLN A 241 6.46 12.55 2.64
N ASN A 242 5.59 13.39 3.26
CA ASN A 242 4.73 14.33 2.56
C ASN A 242 3.84 13.62 1.52
N VAL A 243 3.20 12.52 1.94
CA VAL A 243 2.39 11.68 1.07
C VAL A 243 0.91 11.97 1.30
N TYR A 244 0.16 12.22 0.23
CA TYR A 244 -1.27 12.44 0.26
C TYR A 244 -1.99 11.38 -0.59
N ILE A 245 -2.76 10.51 0.08
CA ILE A 245 -3.51 9.39 -0.52
C ILE A 245 -5.00 9.68 -0.33
N HIS A 246 -5.76 9.88 -1.42
CA HIS A 246 -7.16 10.24 -1.26
C HIS A 246 -8.07 9.78 -2.40
N ASP A 247 -9.35 9.62 -2.07
CA ASP A 247 -10.42 9.30 -3.01
C ASP A 247 -10.16 8.03 -3.84
N ASN A 248 -9.47 7.03 -3.26
CA ASN A 248 -9.17 5.77 -3.92
C ASN A 248 -10.17 4.68 -3.55
N VAL A 249 -10.38 3.76 -4.49
CA VAL A 249 -11.17 2.53 -4.33
C VAL A 249 -10.23 1.34 -4.45
N VAL A 250 -10.08 0.57 -3.38
CA VAL A 250 -9.07 -0.49 -3.27
C VAL A 250 -9.71 -1.82 -2.93
N ARG A 251 -9.43 -2.84 -3.71
CA ARG A 251 -9.70 -4.24 -3.45
C ARG A 251 -8.39 -5.02 -3.52
N THR A 252 -8.14 -5.93 -2.57
CA THR A 252 -6.87 -6.68 -2.58
C THR A 252 -6.94 -7.98 -1.79
N SER A 253 -6.09 -8.95 -2.14
CA SER A 253 -5.89 -10.15 -1.32
C SER A 253 -4.93 -9.93 -0.13
N ALA A 254 -4.38 -8.75 0.04
CA ALA A 254 -3.49 -8.41 1.15
C ALA A 254 -4.00 -7.18 1.93
N ASN A 255 -3.24 -6.09 2.07
CA ASN A 255 -3.66 -4.91 2.80
C ASN A 255 -4.13 -3.80 1.85
N GLY A 256 -5.18 -3.08 2.22
CA GLY A 256 -5.68 -1.95 1.42
C GLY A 256 -4.64 -0.85 1.28
N ILE A 257 -4.26 -0.23 2.41
CA ILE A 257 -3.19 0.77 2.50
C ILE A 257 -2.20 0.32 3.57
N LYS A 258 -0.91 0.24 3.22
CA LYS A 258 0.13 -0.32 4.08
C LYS A 258 1.37 0.56 4.17
N PHE A 259 1.89 0.70 5.37
CA PHE A 259 3.22 1.21 5.66
C PHE A 259 4.12 0.02 5.99
N GLY A 260 5.13 -0.20 5.19
CA GLY A 260 6.02 -1.35 5.31
C GLY A 260 5.72 -2.45 4.26
N THR A 261 6.16 -3.68 4.44
CA THR A 261 6.84 -4.14 5.66
C THR A 261 8.21 -3.49 5.86
N ALA A 262 8.99 -3.24 4.76
CA ALA A 262 10.27 -2.57 4.87
C ALA A 262 10.10 -1.17 5.45
N SER A 263 10.75 -0.92 6.60
CA SER A 263 10.62 0.28 7.41
C SER A 263 11.95 0.66 8.06
N LEU A 264 13.01 0.76 7.24
CA LEU A 264 14.37 1.03 7.71
C LEU A 264 14.60 2.48 8.10
N GLY A 265 14.17 3.44 7.30
CA GLY A 265 14.28 4.88 7.54
C GLY A 265 13.02 5.41 8.25
N GLY A 266 11.88 5.32 7.60
CA GLY A 266 10.60 5.66 8.24
C GLY A 266 9.61 6.39 7.34
N PHE A 267 8.48 6.77 7.96
CA PHE A 267 7.35 7.42 7.31
C PHE A 267 6.94 8.65 8.10
N LYS A 268 6.73 9.78 7.43
CA LYS A 268 6.39 11.04 8.09
C LYS A 268 5.43 11.90 7.29
N ASN A 269 4.54 12.60 7.99
CA ASN A 269 3.58 13.54 7.39
C ASN A 269 2.80 12.90 6.23
N VAL A 270 2.01 11.85 6.58
CA VAL A 270 1.16 11.12 5.63
C VAL A 270 -0.30 11.41 5.92
N ARG A 271 -1.06 11.77 4.90
CA ARG A 271 -2.50 12.03 4.95
C ARG A 271 -3.23 11.03 4.07
N ILE A 272 -4.22 10.35 4.65
CA ILE A 272 -5.05 9.34 3.97
C ILE A 272 -6.50 9.77 4.14
N MET A 273 -7.16 10.18 3.05
CA MET A 273 -8.45 10.84 3.10
C MET A 273 -9.47 10.18 2.16
N ASN A 274 -10.70 9.95 2.62
CA ASN A 274 -11.84 9.53 1.79
C ASN A 274 -11.58 8.27 0.94
N ASN A 275 -10.97 7.24 1.49
CA ASN A 275 -10.70 6.00 0.76
C ASN A 275 -11.75 4.93 1.05
N LEU A 276 -12.09 4.13 0.03
CA LEU A 276 -12.87 2.92 0.14
C LEU A 276 -11.97 1.69 -0.02
N VAL A 277 -11.94 0.83 0.99
CA VAL A 277 -11.29 -0.50 0.93
C VAL A 277 -12.40 -1.55 1.03
N TYR A 278 -12.45 -2.51 0.12
CA TYR A 278 -13.51 -3.51 0.12
C TYR A 278 -12.99 -4.89 -0.32
N ASP A 279 -13.70 -5.94 0.05
CA ASP A 279 -13.37 -7.34 -0.27
C ASP A 279 -11.86 -7.64 -0.10
N THR A 280 -11.31 -7.18 1.00
CA THR A 280 -9.87 -7.19 1.27
C THR A 280 -9.53 -8.22 2.34
N TYR A 281 -8.52 -9.06 2.08
CA TYR A 281 -8.19 -10.20 2.94
C TYR A 281 -7.63 -9.80 4.29
N ARG A 282 -6.64 -8.90 4.32
CA ARG A 282 -5.95 -8.49 5.55
C ARG A 282 -6.57 -7.21 6.12
N SER A 283 -5.78 -6.20 6.37
CA SER A 283 -6.25 -4.98 7.00
C SER A 283 -6.60 -3.89 5.98
N ALA A 284 -7.60 -3.08 6.29
CA ALA A 284 -7.86 -1.88 5.51
C ALA A 284 -6.68 -0.90 5.62
N ILE A 285 -6.15 -0.73 6.84
CA ILE A 285 -4.92 0.04 7.09
C ILE A 285 -3.97 -0.77 7.98
N THR A 286 -2.73 -0.89 7.52
CA THR A 286 -1.61 -1.45 8.28
C THR A 286 -0.49 -0.42 8.39
N MET A 287 0.01 -0.18 9.59
CA MET A 287 1.22 0.62 9.82
C MET A 287 2.23 -0.21 10.59
N ALA A 288 3.38 -0.49 9.98
CA ALA A 288 4.43 -1.32 10.55
C ALA A 288 5.77 -0.57 10.63
N ALA A 289 6.25 -0.33 11.85
CA ALA A 289 7.60 0.13 12.12
C ALA A 289 8.40 -1.04 12.72
N VAL A 290 8.94 -1.91 11.87
CA VAL A 290 9.48 -3.21 12.31
C VAL A 290 10.96 -3.43 11.98
N ASP A 291 11.60 -2.51 11.25
CA ASP A 291 12.99 -2.62 10.83
C ASP A 291 13.88 -1.50 11.41
N GLY A 292 13.45 -0.92 12.53
CA GLY A 292 14.21 0.12 13.23
C GLY A 292 13.94 1.56 12.81
N GLY A 293 13.08 1.77 11.80
CA GLY A 293 12.60 3.09 11.39
C GLY A 293 11.41 3.57 12.24
N PHE A 294 10.65 4.51 11.69
CA PHE A 294 9.55 5.14 12.43
C PHE A 294 8.30 5.38 11.57
N VAL A 295 7.15 5.60 12.24
CA VAL A 295 5.92 6.14 11.66
C VAL A 295 5.50 7.33 12.51
N GLU A 296 5.49 8.54 11.95
CA GLU A 296 5.18 9.76 12.67
C GLU A 296 4.27 10.70 11.86
N ASP A 297 3.40 11.43 12.55
CA ASP A 297 2.54 12.47 11.97
C ASP A 297 1.63 11.92 10.85
N VAL A 298 0.81 10.91 11.18
CA VAL A 298 -0.11 10.29 10.23
C VAL A 298 -1.56 10.67 10.55
N VAL A 299 -2.29 11.10 9.55
CA VAL A 299 -3.73 11.39 9.63
C VAL A 299 -4.48 10.51 8.66
N VAL A 300 -5.44 9.74 9.18
CA VAL A 300 -6.42 9.00 8.41
C VAL A 300 -7.80 9.58 8.69
N ASP A 301 -8.51 10.00 7.66
CA ASP A 301 -9.86 10.57 7.82
C ASP A 301 -10.78 10.14 6.67
N GLY A 302 -11.97 9.67 7.01
CA GLY A 302 -12.95 9.26 5.99
C GLY A 302 -12.64 7.90 5.35
N LEU A 303 -12.29 6.89 6.14
CA LEU A 303 -12.11 5.51 5.65
C LEU A 303 -13.42 4.74 5.70
N LYS A 304 -13.84 4.20 4.55
CA LYS A 304 -14.89 3.19 4.47
C LYS A 304 -14.26 1.83 4.18
N SER A 305 -14.51 0.84 5.04
CA SER A 305 -13.94 -0.50 4.93
C SER A 305 -15.08 -1.53 4.92
N ILE A 306 -15.32 -2.18 3.79
CA ILE A 306 -16.45 -3.09 3.60
C ILE A 306 -15.95 -4.49 3.29
N ASN A 307 -16.43 -5.49 4.06
CA ASN A 307 -16.00 -6.87 3.87
C ASN A 307 -14.47 -6.98 3.90
N THR A 308 -13.84 -6.46 4.96
CA THR A 308 -12.37 -6.45 5.12
C THR A 308 -11.99 -7.25 6.35
N GLY A 309 -11.01 -8.12 6.24
CA GLY A 309 -10.62 -9.08 7.28
C GLY A 309 -10.18 -8.45 8.60
N ASN A 310 -9.63 -7.24 8.56
CA ASN A 310 -9.28 -6.42 9.71
C ASN A 310 -9.37 -4.94 9.36
N VAL A 311 -9.62 -4.06 10.31
CA VAL A 311 -9.78 -2.63 10.01
C VAL A 311 -8.46 -1.87 10.20
N ILE A 312 -7.86 -1.98 11.39
CA ILE A 312 -6.68 -1.22 11.79
C ILE A 312 -5.66 -2.17 12.42
N PHE A 313 -4.45 -2.18 11.88
CA PHE A 313 -3.33 -2.92 12.44
C PHE A 313 -2.08 -2.04 12.53
N LEU A 314 -1.69 -1.65 13.76
CA LEU A 314 -0.49 -0.84 14.03
C LEU A 314 0.51 -1.69 14.82
N ARG A 315 1.75 -1.77 14.35
CA ARG A 315 2.77 -2.65 14.93
C ARG A 315 4.16 -2.03 14.99
N ILE A 316 4.77 -2.06 16.16
CA ILE A 316 6.20 -1.89 16.34
C ILE A 316 6.87 -3.26 16.44
N GLY A 317 7.99 -3.44 15.74
CA GLY A 317 8.78 -4.66 15.78
C GLY A 317 10.30 -4.39 15.85
N GLU A 318 11.07 -5.46 15.74
CA GLU A 318 12.54 -5.48 15.72
C GLU A 318 12.98 -6.63 14.81
N ARG A 319 12.82 -6.47 13.47
CA ARG A 319 12.96 -7.59 12.54
C ARG A 319 14.37 -7.72 11.96
N TRP A 320 14.89 -6.67 11.34
CA TRP A 320 16.15 -6.73 10.59
C TRP A 320 17.35 -6.11 11.33
N GLN A 321 17.11 -5.33 12.35
CA GLN A 321 18.16 -4.66 13.13
C GLN A 321 18.04 -5.04 14.62
N PRO A 322 18.65 -6.14 15.07
CA PRO A 322 18.60 -6.56 16.47
C PRO A 322 19.03 -5.43 17.42
N GLY A 323 18.26 -5.20 18.46
CA GLY A 323 18.46 -4.10 19.41
C GLY A 323 17.89 -2.75 18.97
N LYS A 324 17.34 -2.64 17.75
CA LYS A 324 16.74 -1.40 17.25
C LYS A 324 15.26 -1.59 16.96
N LYS A 325 14.43 -1.34 17.95
CA LYS A 325 12.98 -1.33 17.82
C LYS A 325 12.52 -0.17 16.95
N GLY A 326 11.44 -0.39 16.20
CA GLY A 326 10.74 0.71 15.52
C GLY A 326 10.16 1.71 16.51
N ARG A 327 9.67 2.85 15.99
CA ARG A 327 8.97 3.88 16.78
C ARG A 327 7.69 4.28 16.05
N MET A 328 6.64 4.63 16.79
CA MET A 328 5.39 5.08 16.21
C MET A 328 4.76 6.14 17.11
N LYS A 329 4.43 7.31 16.54
CA LYS A 329 3.95 8.44 17.31
C LYS A 329 3.06 9.37 16.50
N ASN A 330 2.11 10.05 17.19
CA ASN A 330 1.24 11.08 16.64
C ASN A 330 0.43 10.58 15.43
N ILE A 331 -0.47 9.61 15.70
CA ILE A 331 -1.33 9.02 14.69
C ILE A 331 -2.78 9.33 15.04
N SER A 332 -3.52 9.92 14.10
CA SER A 332 -4.94 10.20 14.21
C SER A 332 -5.70 9.42 13.15
N ILE A 333 -6.70 8.64 13.59
CA ILE A 333 -7.61 7.89 12.71
C ILE A 333 -9.04 8.32 13.05
N SER A 334 -9.74 8.89 12.08
CA SER A 334 -11.07 9.45 12.30
C SER A 334 -12.05 9.14 11.16
N ASN A 335 -13.35 9.21 11.50
CA ASN A 335 -14.46 9.05 10.55
C ASN A 335 -14.37 7.73 9.78
N VAL A 336 -14.31 6.61 10.52
CA VAL A 336 -14.19 5.26 9.96
C VAL A 336 -15.52 4.53 10.10
N TYR A 337 -15.98 3.95 8.99
CA TYR A 337 -17.05 2.96 8.99
C TYR A 337 -16.50 1.63 8.44
N ALA A 338 -16.72 0.54 9.18
CA ALA A 338 -16.15 -0.75 8.80
C ALA A 338 -17.08 -1.94 9.04
N GLU A 339 -17.02 -2.92 8.12
CA GLU A 339 -17.70 -4.20 8.19
C GLU A 339 -16.65 -5.32 8.03
N VAL A 340 -16.49 -6.14 9.08
CA VAL A 340 -15.61 -7.31 9.10
C VAL A 340 -16.42 -8.55 8.75
N PRO A 341 -16.01 -9.37 7.78
CA PRO A 341 -16.75 -10.58 7.40
C PRO A 341 -16.53 -11.73 8.38
N GLU A 342 -17.48 -12.66 8.40
CA GLU A 342 -17.33 -13.94 9.12
C GLU A 342 -16.33 -14.88 8.43
N LYS A 343 -16.26 -14.81 7.11
CA LYS A 343 -15.42 -15.68 6.28
C LYS A 343 -14.32 -14.86 5.57
N LYS A 344 -13.47 -15.53 4.81
CA LYS A 344 -12.45 -14.89 3.98
C LYS A 344 -13.10 -13.82 3.08
N ALA A 345 -12.60 -12.60 3.18
CA ALA A 345 -13.19 -11.43 2.54
C ALA A 345 -12.98 -11.41 1.02
N ASP A 346 -11.76 -11.74 0.61
CA ASP A 346 -11.34 -11.74 -0.79
C ASP A 346 -11.68 -13.08 -1.45
N ALA A 347 -12.12 -13.02 -2.68
CA ALA A 347 -12.37 -14.21 -3.49
C ALA A 347 -11.89 -13.97 -4.93
N GLY A 348 -11.43 -15.04 -5.60
CA GLY A 348 -11.08 -15.01 -7.02
C GLY A 348 -9.66 -14.60 -7.34
N TYR A 349 -8.74 -14.63 -6.38
CA TYR A 349 -7.31 -14.49 -6.64
C TYR A 349 -6.64 -15.86 -6.81
N ASN A 350 -5.87 -16.02 -7.87
CA ASN A 350 -5.09 -17.24 -8.14
C ASN A 350 -3.71 -17.19 -7.48
N TYR A 351 -3.18 -16.00 -7.24
CA TYR A 351 -1.83 -15.75 -6.72
C TYR A 351 -1.90 -14.82 -5.52
N GLU A 352 -2.34 -15.35 -4.41
CA GLU A 352 -2.39 -14.60 -3.15
C GLU A 352 -1.22 -14.95 -2.24
N GLY A 353 -0.81 -13.97 -1.42
CA GLY A 353 0.22 -14.17 -0.40
C GLY A 353 -0.19 -15.22 0.63
N PRO A 354 0.73 -15.65 1.52
CA PRO A 354 0.43 -16.61 2.56
C PRO A 354 -0.78 -16.20 3.38
N TRP A 355 -1.72 -17.09 3.56
CA TRP A 355 -2.89 -16.88 4.38
C TRP A 355 -2.96 -17.93 5.49
N GLU A 356 -3.60 -17.59 6.60
CA GLU A 356 -3.74 -18.49 7.72
C GLU A 356 -5.10 -19.19 7.71
N HIS A 357 -5.07 -20.50 7.89
CA HIS A 357 -6.27 -21.32 8.08
C HIS A 357 -6.91 -21.09 9.44
N GLN A 358 -7.43 -19.89 9.66
CA GLN A 358 -8.08 -19.50 10.90
C GLN A 358 -9.39 -18.77 10.63
N PRO A 359 -10.35 -18.85 11.54
CA PRO A 359 -11.54 -18.03 11.48
C PRO A 359 -11.18 -16.53 11.44
N ARG A 360 -11.74 -15.78 10.51
CA ARG A 360 -11.44 -14.34 10.33
C ARG A 360 -11.85 -13.49 11.54
N ASN A 361 -12.91 -13.88 12.20
CA ASN A 361 -13.43 -13.17 13.35
C ASN A 361 -12.59 -13.30 14.64
N ILE A 362 -11.44 -13.95 14.61
CA ILE A 362 -10.54 -14.02 15.77
C ILE A 362 -9.71 -12.76 15.99
N SER A 363 -9.46 -11.98 14.95
CA SER A 363 -8.52 -10.86 15.01
C SER A 363 -9.25 -9.52 15.17
N PRO A 364 -9.10 -8.84 16.33
CA PRO A 364 -9.58 -7.48 16.53
C PRO A 364 -8.70 -6.48 15.76
N SER A 365 -9.16 -5.25 15.61
CA SER A 365 -8.26 -4.13 15.34
C SER A 365 -7.19 -4.04 16.43
N SER A 366 -5.91 -3.99 16.05
CA SER A 366 -4.82 -4.12 17.03
C SER A 366 -3.81 -2.98 16.92
N ILE A 367 -3.46 -2.41 18.09
CA ILE A 367 -2.41 -1.40 18.24
C ILE A 367 -1.42 -1.94 19.25
N VAL A 368 -0.27 -2.43 18.76
CA VAL A 368 0.65 -3.23 19.56
C VAL A 368 2.10 -2.74 19.41
N GLY A 369 2.58 -2.08 20.44
CA GLY A 369 3.99 -1.72 20.61
C GLY A 369 4.85 -2.90 21.03
N LEU A 370 5.98 -2.60 21.67
CA LEU A 370 6.87 -3.56 22.34
C LEU A 370 7.23 -3.06 23.74
N PRO A 371 7.59 -3.93 24.66
CA PRO A 371 8.12 -3.52 25.96
C PRO A 371 9.27 -2.52 25.80
N GLY A 372 9.14 -1.34 26.43
CA GLY A 372 10.11 -0.25 26.32
C GLY A 372 10.11 0.52 24.98
N ALA A 373 9.18 0.21 24.08
CA ALA A 373 8.92 0.97 22.85
C ALA A 373 7.40 1.02 22.59
N PRO A 374 6.64 1.82 23.37
CA PRO A 374 5.22 1.96 23.18
C PRO A 374 4.89 2.71 21.89
N ILE A 375 3.67 2.50 21.40
CA ILE A 375 3.07 3.38 20.39
C ILE A 375 2.52 4.60 21.13
N GLU A 376 2.90 5.81 20.72
CA GLU A 376 2.62 7.03 21.47
C GLU A 376 1.63 7.97 20.77
N ASP A 377 0.84 8.70 21.55
CA ASP A 377 -0.03 9.79 21.08
C ASP A 377 -1.01 9.36 19.98
N ILE A 378 -1.87 8.39 20.28
CA ILE A 378 -2.85 7.83 19.36
C ILE A 378 -4.22 8.43 19.61
N THR A 379 -4.87 8.91 18.54
CA THR A 379 -6.25 9.39 18.57
C THR A 379 -7.11 8.56 17.61
N LEU A 380 -8.16 7.94 18.16
CA LEU A 380 -9.22 7.24 17.42
C LEU A 380 -10.53 7.99 17.64
N LYS A 381 -11.16 8.49 16.57
CA LYS A 381 -12.36 9.31 16.69
C LYS A 381 -13.44 8.97 15.67
N ASN A 382 -14.71 8.92 16.10
CA ASN A 382 -15.85 8.63 15.22
C ASN A 382 -15.64 7.34 14.43
N ILE A 383 -15.43 6.22 15.11
CA ILE A 383 -15.18 4.91 14.50
C ILE A 383 -16.37 4.00 14.76
N GLU A 384 -16.95 3.46 13.71
CA GLU A 384 -17.99 2.44 13.77
C GLU A 384 -17.49 1.15 13.11
N ILE A 385 -17.47 0.03 13.87
CA ILE A 385 -17.07 -1.28 13.36
C ILE A 385 -18.18 -2.29 13.61
N HIS A 386 -18.64 -2.92 12.55
CA HIS A 386 -19.51 -4.08 12.56
C HIS A 386 -18.67 -5.34 12.43
N HIS A 387 -18.74 -6.18 13.46
CA HIS A 387 -17.96 -7.41 13.57
C HIS A 387 -18.92 -8.61 13.63
N PRO A 388 -18.62 -9.74 12.99
CA PRO A 388 -19.52 -10.92 13.00
C PRO A 388 -19.71 -11.48 14.41
N GLY A 389 -18.79 -11.27 15.35
CA GLY A 389 -18.81 -11.90 16.65
C GLY A 389 -18.69 -13.42 16.53
N GLY A 390 -19.23 -14.16 17.49
CA GLY A 390 -19.29 -15.62 17.44
C GLY A 390 -17.92 -16.30 17.64
N GLY A 391 -17.01 -15.68 18.39
CA GLY A 391 -15.75 -16.30 18.78
C GLY A 391 -15.97 -17.64 19.46
N ASP A 392 -15.17 -18.66 19.12
CA ASP A 392 -15.25 -19.99 19.70
C ASP A 392 -14.19 -20.13 20.81
N PRO A 393 -14.59 -20.40 22.07
CA PRO A 393 -13.67 -20.61 23.19
C PRO A 393 -12.64 -21.72 22.96
N ASN A 394 -12.90 -22.66 22.06
CA ASN A 394 -11.94 -23.72 21.72
C ASN A 394 -10.68 -23.18 21.01
N PHE A 395 -10.74 -22.00 20.44
CA PHE A 395 -9.58 -21.30 19.86
C PHE A 395 -8.87 -20.38 20.86
N ALA A 396 -9.42 -20.21 22.08
CA ALA A 396 -8.83 -19.37 23.10
C ALA A 396 -7.41 -19.84 23.47
N ARG A 397 -6.43 -18.97 23.26
CA ARG A 397 -5.02 -19.24 23.58
C ARG A 397 -4.58 -18.59 24.87
N VAL A 398 -5.13 -17.42 25.17
CA VAL A 398 -4.79 -16.60 26.32
C VAL A 398 -6.06 -16.07 26.98
N GLY A 399 -6.22 -16.35 28.27
CA GLY A 399 -7.30 -15.79 29.07
C GLY A 399 -7.04 -14.35 29.49
N LEU A 400 -8.07 -13.66 29.98
CA LEU A 400 -7.96 -12.28 30.47
C LEU A 400 -7.04 -12.14 31.69
N ASP A 401 -6.89 -13.18 32.47
CA ASP A 401 -5.99 -13.28 33.65
C ASP A 401 -4.55 -13.66 33.28
N GLU A 402 -4.28 -13.95 32.03
CA GLU A 402 -3.00 -14.45 31.54
C GLU A 402 -2.42 -13.62 30.39
N LEU A 403 -2.77 -12.32 30.26
CA LEU A 403 -2.34 -11.48 29.12
C LEU A 403 -0.82 -11.39 28.96
N ASP A 404 -0.04 -11.62 30.00
CA ASP A 404 1.43 -11.74 29.93
C ASP A 404 1.89 -12.88 29.01
N LYS A 405 1.04 -13.86 28.74
CA LYS A 405 1.33 -14.97 27.82
C LYS A 405 1.12 -14.62 26.34
N VAL A 406 0.51 -13.47 26.02
CA VAL A 406 0.47 -13.00 24.63
C VAL A 406 1.89 -12.76 24.15
N PRO A 407 2.36 -13.45 23.10
CA PRO A 407 3.75 -13.36 22.69
C PRO A 407 4.09 -12.01 22.06
N GLU A 408 5.28 -11.50 22.32
CA GLU A 408 5.73 -10.21 21.75
C GLU A 408 6.05 -10.28 20.26
N LEU A 409 6.56 -11.39 19.77
CA LEU A 409 6.90 -11.65 18.36
C LEU A 409 7.65 -10.49 17.65
N PRO A 410 8.75 -9.98 18.21
CA PRO A 410 9.37 -8.74 17.73
C PRO A 410 9.92 -8.86 16.30
N SER A 411 10.41 -10.03 15.92
CA SER A 411 11.03 -10.29 14.61
C SER A 411 10.11 -10.92 13.58
N ASN A 412 8.85 -11.17 13.93
CA ASN A 412 7.89 -11.77 13.01
C ASN A 412 7.43 -10.77 11.93
N TYR A 413 7.00 -11.32 10.79
CA TYR A 413 6.34 -10.53 9.75
C TYR A 413 5.03 -9.94 10.31
N PRO A 414 4.79 -8.63 10.15
CA PRO A 414 3.65 -7.95 10.78
C PRO A 414 2.37 -8.17 9.96
N GLU A 415 1.58 -9.13 10.40
CA GLU A 415 0.25 -9.41 9.87
C GLU A 415 -0.80 -9.37 10.97
N PHE A 416 -2.02 -8.97 10.64
CA PHE A 416 -3.11 -8.82 11.60
C PHE A 416 -3.40 -10.10 12.41
N SER A 417 -3.11 -11.26 11.85
CA SER A 417 -3.32 -12.57 12.45
C SER A 417 -2.10 -13.13 13.19
N MET A 418 -0.98 -12.39 13.25
CA MET A 418 0.29 -12.88 13.81
C MET A 418 0.20 -13.36 15.26
N PHE A 419 -0.67 -12.73 16.06
CA PHE A 419 -0.88 -13.09 17.46
C PHE A 419 -1.83 -14.26 17.66
N LYS A 420 -2.38 -14.81 16.58
CA LYS A 420 -3.47 -15.79 16.61
C LYS A 420 -4.70 -15.18 17.32
N GLU A 421 -5.48 -15.97 18.03
CA GLU A 421 -6.63 -15.43 18.75
C GLU A 421 -6.19 -14.57 19.92
N LEU A 422 -6.71 -13.35 19.96
CA LEU A 422 -6.59 -12.41 21.06
C LEU A 422 -7.89 -12.36 21.88
N PRO A 423 -7.86 -12.05 23.17
CA PRO A 423 -9.03 -12.07 24.05
C PRO A 423 -9.97 -10.84 23.86
N ALA A 424 -9.88 -10.19 22.72
CA ALA A 424 -10.74 -9.11 22.28
C ALA A 424 -11.36 -9.40 20.93
N TRP A 425 -12.57 -8.84 20.65
CA TRP A 425 -13.16 -8.91 19.31
C TRP A 425 -13.15 -7.57 18.56
N GLY A 426 -13.17 -6.43 19.25
CA GLY A 426 -13.16 -5.09 18.65
C GLY A 426 -11.77 -4.47 18.60
N PHE A 427 -11.17 -4.16 19.77
CA PHE A 427 -9.83 -3.60 19.87
C PHE A 427 -8.95 -4.34 20.87
N TYR A 428 -7.69 -4.58 20.48
CA TYR A 428 -6.62 -5.02 21.37
C TYR A 428 -5.49 -3.98 21.36
N LEU A 429 -5.22 -3.41 22.54
CA LEU A 429 -4.31 -2.29 22.72
C LEU A 429 -3.21 -2.70 23.72
N ARG A 430 -1.96 -2.78 23.28
CA ARG A 430 -0.85 -3.23 24.12
C ARG A 430 0.40 -2.40 23.90
N HIS A 431 1.09 -2.04 25.00
CA HIS A 431 2.25 -1.16 24.98
C HIS A 431 1.94 0.15 24.25
N VAL A 432 0.95 0.89 24.75
CA VAL A 432 0.51 2.17 24.17
C VAL A 432 0.61 3.26 25.23
N LYS A 433 0.99 4.46 24.81
CA LYS A 433 1.06 5.64 25.67
C LYS A 433 0.26 6.79 25.08
N ASN A 434 -0.52 7.48 25.95
CA ASN A 434 -1.38 8.60 25.56
C ASN A 434 -2.40 8.23 24.46
N LEU A 435 -3.34 7.35 24.78
CA LEU A 435 -4.43 6.94 23.88
C LEU A 435 -5.67 7.82 24.12
N THR A 436 -6.25 8.33 23.04
CA THR A 436 -7.58 8.94 23.06
C THR A 436 -8.52 8.16 22.15
N MET A 437 -9.67 7.73 22.68
CA MET A 437 -10.76 7.12 21.92
C MET A 437 -12.02 7.94 22.14
N GLU A 438 -12.61 8.50 21.09
CA GLU A 438 -13.80 9.35 21.16
C GLU A 438 -14.88 8.89 20.17
N ASN A 439 -16.10 8.71 20.63
CA ASN A 439 -17.24 8.26 19.81
C ASN A 439 -16.94 6.95 19.06
N ILE A 440 -16.65 5.90 19.81
CA ILE A 440 -16.38 4.56 19.28
C ILE A 440 -17.64 3.70 19.40
N LYS A 441 -18.11 3.19 18.28
CA LYS A 441 -19.25 2.28 18.20
C LYS A 441 -18.79 0.91 17.69
N LEU A 442 -18.97 -0.11 18.51
CA LEU A 442 -18.64 -1.50 18.19
C LEU A 442 -19.90 -2.34 18.20
N VAL A 443 -20.18 -3.04 17.13
CA VAL A 443 -21.36 -3.89 16.99
C VAL A 443 -20.93 -5.31 16.66
N ALA A 444 -21.25 -6.27 17.53
CA ALA A 444 -21.12 -7.69 17.22
C ALA A 444 -22.48 -8.27 16.81
N GLU A 445 -22.53 -8.99 15.70
CA GLU A 445 -23.76 -9.61 15.21
C GLU A 445 -24.16 -10.83 16.04
N LYS A 446 -23.17 -11.62 16.44
CA LYS A 446 -23.35 -12.82 17.28
C LYS A 446 -22.73 -12.58 18.66
N LYS A 447 -23.21 -13.32 19.66
CA LYS A 447 -22.59 -13.34 20.99
C LYS A 447 -21.13 -13.76 20.85
N ASP A 448 -20.22 -13.01 21.48
CA ASP A 448 -18.80 -13.35 21.56
C ASP A 448 -18.41 -13.57 23.03
N TYR A 449 -17.51 -14.51 23.29
CA TYR A 449 -17.04 -14.78 24.67
C TYR A 449 -15.97 -13.77 25.10
N ARG A 450 -15.26 -13.14 24.13
CA ARG A 450 -14.20 -12.16 24.38
C ARG A 450 -14.76 -10.80 24.78
N ARG A 451 -13.91 -9.88 25.21
CA ARG A 451 -14.28 -8.48 25.46
C ARG A 451 -14.31 -7.67 24.17
N ALA A 452 -15.08 -6.60 24.16
CA ALA A 452 -15.05 -5.69 23.02
C ALA A 452 -13.71 -4.96 22.91
N ILE A 453 -13.15 -4.53 24.04
CA ILE A 453 -11.85 -3.84 24.12
C ILE A 453 -11.02 -4.47 25.23
N VAL A 454 -9.74 -4.75 24.94
CA VAL A 454 -8.74 -5.12 25.93
C VAL A 454 -7.61 -4.10 25.90
N ILE A 455 -7.30 -3.54 27.09
CA ILE A 455 -6.26 -2.55 27.35
C ILE A 455 -5.20 -3.22 28.21
N ASP A 456 -4.03 -3.51 27.64
CA ASP A 456 -2.95 -4.30 28.20
C ASP A 456 -1.64 -3.49 28.19
N ASP A 457 -1.11 -3.16 29.36
CA ASP A 457 0.10 -2.33 29.52
C ASP A 457 0.01 -0.99 28.76
N VAL A 458 -1.02 -0.20 29.07
CA VAL A 458 -1.25 1.14 28.51
C VAL A 458 -1.04 2.21 29.56
N GLU A 459 -0.24 3.23 29.25
CA GLU A 459 0.00 4.40 30.09
C GLU A 459 -0.79 5.61 29.59
N GLY A 460 -1.85 5.96 30.29
CA GLY A 460 -2.72 7.09 29.93
C GLY A 460 -3.67 6.75 28.77
N ALA A 461 -4.93 6.47 29.08
CA ALA A 461 -5.97 6.31 28.09
C ALA A 461 -7.24 7.09 28.49
N ARG A 462 -7.81 7.80 27.54
CA ARG A 462 -9.11 8.46 27.68
C ARG A 462 -10.09 7.87 26.67
N ILE A 463 -11.14 7.26 27.15
CA ILE A 463 -12.22 6.70 26.33
C ILE A 463 -13.49 7.47 26.63
N LYS A 464 -14.08 8.15 25.65
CA LYS A 464 -15.30 8.92 25.78
C LYS A 464 -16.31 8.52 24.70
N GLY A 465 -17.57 8.34 25.12
CA GLY A 465 -18.65 8.02 24.16
C GLY A 465 -18.50 6.63 23.54
N LEU A 466 -18.08 5.63 24.32
CA LEU A 466 -18.03 4.24 23.87
C LEU A 466 -19.43 3.63 23.85
N ALA A 467 -19.85 3.12 22.71
CA ALA A 467 -21.09 2.37 22.53
C ALA A 467 -20.77 0.95 22.03
N VAL A 468 -21.09 -0.06 22.82
CA VAL A 468 -20.94 -1.47 22.45
C VAL A 468 -22.29 -2.13 22.38
N LYS A 469 -22.58 -2.78 21.25
CA LYS A 469 -23.79 -3.57 21.05
C LYS A 469 -23.38 -5.00 20.70
N GLU A 470 -23.76 -5.94 21.56
CA GLU A 470 -23.57 -7.38 21.33
C GLU A 470 -24.75 -8.17 21.89
N PRO A 471 -25.12 -9.31 21.30
CA PRO A 471 -26.15 -10.20 21.85
C PRO A 471 -25.68 -10.89 23.14
N GLY A 472 -26.63 -11.17 24.04
CA GLY A 472 -26.38 -11.99 25.24
C GLY A 472 -26.35 -11.19 26.54
N PRO A 473 -25.87 -11.79 27.64
CA PRO A 473 -25.82 -11.15 28.95
C PRO A 473 -24.88 -9.92 28.91
N LYS A 474 -25.33 -8.87 29.61
CA LYS A 474 -24.53 -7.64 29.73
C LYS A 474 -23.26 -7.94 30.50
N LYS A 475 -22.10 -7.60 29.90
CA LYS A 475 -20.78 -7.67 30.52
C LYS A 475 -20.07 -6.33 30.34
N ASP A 476 -19.04 -6.08 31.15
CA ASP A 476 -18.19 -4.91 30.95
C ASP A 476 -17.52 -5.00 29.57
N PRO A 477 -17.70 -4.04 28.69
CA PRO A 477 -17.13 -4.09 27.36
C PRO A 477 -15.61 -3.92 27.33
N VAL A 478 -15.04 -3.28 28.36
CA VAL A 478 -13.62 -2.98 28.44
C VAL A 478 -12.96 -3.81 29.54
N PHE A 479 -11.85 -4.42 29.24
CA PHE A 479 -10.97 -5.07 30.22
C PHE A 479 -9.64 -4.35 30.29
N ILE A 480 -9.20 -4.02 31.50
CA ILE A 480 -7.97 -3.26 31.76
C ILE A 480 -7.02 -4.14 32.54
N TYR A 481 -5.80 -4.31 32.02
CA TYR A 481 -4.75 -5.12 32.61
C TYR A 481 -3.42 -4.33 32.66
N LYS A 482 -2.74 -4.33 33.81
CA LYS A 482 -1.43 -3.66 34.03
C LYS A 482 -1.31 -2.24 33.44
N SER A 483 -2.41 -1.52 33.35
CA SER A 483 -2.48 -0.21 32.73
C SER A 483 -2.72 0.88 33.75
N THR A 484 -2.21 2.09 33.51
CA THR A 484 -2.31 3.23 34.42
C THR A 484 -2.95 4.44 33.73
N GLY A 485 -3.62 5.29 34.51
CA GLY A 485 -4.21 6.53 33.97
C GLY A 485 -5.36 6.31 32.98
N VAL A 486 -6.04 5.17 33.00
CA VAL A 486 -7.18 4.88 32.14
C VAL A 486 -8.44 5.54 32.69
N LYS A 487 -9.09 6.37 31.87
CA LYS A 487 -10.36 7.06 32.17
C LYS A 487 -11.41 6.69 31.14
N ILE A 488 -12.56 6.19 31.60
CA ILE A 488 -13.71 5.87 30.75
C ILE A 488 -14.85 6.83 31.12
N GLU A 489 -15.23 7.68 30.19
CA GLU A 489 -16.26 8.69 30.34
C GLU A 489 -17.50 8.29 29.51
N LYS A 490 -18.70 8.48 30.07
CA LYS A 490 -19.96 8.20 29.41
C LYS A 490 -20.22 9.17 28.25
#